data_beff341f8903bd50c7b630928dff13b7
#
_entry.id   beff341f8903bd50c7b630928dff13b7
#
_cell.length_a   1.000
_cell.length_b   1.000
_cell.length_c   1.000
_cell.angle_alpha   90.00
_cell.angle_beta   90.00
_cell.angle_gamma   90.00
#
_symmetry.space_group_name_H-M   'P 1'
#
loop_
_entity.id
_entity.type
_entity.pdbx_description
1 polymer ?
#
loop_
_entity_poly.entity_id
_entity_poly.type
_entity_poly.pdbx_seq_one_letter_code
_entity_poly.pdbx_strand_id
1 'polypeptide(L)'
;MIELVEISVTPDEKFLEVEKSKQYKNLTKARIYGMDFTFNYHPAKSLSLAGGYSYADPKAQYPNKGINYMKYLPIDATSSHNANLNVLWQHSWKLYRLGVGIYGRYQSTRRYINDNNADGFQTWRINTAHSLLKMKRWSLTMNAGIDNVFDYVDRTPFGRNRATSTPGRTFYVSALIKFKNN
;
A
#
# COMPACT_ATOMS: atom_id res chain seq x y z
N MET A 1 8.22 -2.08 17.06
CA MET A 1 6.74 -2.11 17.16
C MET A 1 6.30 -1.01 18.10
N ILE A 2 5.34 -0.17 17.71
CA ILE A 2 4.85 0.95 18.52
C ILE A 2 3.57 0.49 19.20
N GLU A 3 3.56 0.34 20.52
CA GLU A 3 2.37 0.12 21.32
C GLU A 3 1.98 1.43 22.00
N LEU A 4 0.69 1.81 21.91
CA LEU A 4 0.16 2.92 22.66
C LEU A 4 -0.08 2.47 24.11
N VAL A 5 0.68 3.00 25.04
CA VAL A 5 0.49 2.78 26.47
C VAL A 5 -0.21 4.00 27.07
N GLU A 6 -1.34 3.77 27.68
CA GLU A 6 -2.03 4.77 28.47
C GLU A 6 -1.38 4.77 29.88
N ILE A 7 -0.61 5.81 30.17
CA ILE A 7 -0.06 6.02 31.51
C ILE A 7 -1.05 6.93 32.22
N SER A 8 -1.88 6.39 33.11
CA SER A 8 -2.63 7.18 34.05
C SER A 8 -1.72 7.52 35.22
N VAL A 9 -1.24 8.73 35.29
CA VAL A 9 -0.69 9.31 36.50
C VAL A 9 -1.86 10.03 37.17
N THR A 10 -2.26 9.59 38.34
CA THR A 10 -3.15 10.35 39.20
C THR A 10 -2.32 11.31 40.04
N PRO A 11 -2.26 12.60 39.70
CA PRO A 11 -1.81 13.61 40.61
C PRO A 11 -3.05 14.19 41.29
N ASP A 12 -2.93 14.55 42.53
CA ASP A 12 -3.88 15.41 43.19
C ASP A 12 -4.21 16.63 42.34
N GLU A 13 -5.50 16.74 42.04
CA GLU A 13 -6.24 17.87 41.52
C GLU A 13 -5.56 18.88 40.59
N LYS A 14 -6.12 18.95 39.38
CA LYS A 14 -6.12 20.01 38.37
C LYS A 14 -5.14 19.89 37.21
N PHE A 15 -5.76 19.59 36.07
CA PHE A 15 -5.29 19.94 34.70
C PHE A 15 -3.95 19.36 34.23
N LEU A 16 -3.95 18.09 33.85
CA LEU A 16 -3.02 17.63 32.82
C LEU A 16 -3.80 16.75 31.83
N GLU A 17 -3.94 17.20 30.60
CA GLU A 17 -4.25 16.32 29.49
C GLU A 17 -3.15 15.25 29.43
N VAL A 18 -3.53 14.00 29.70
CA VAL A 18 -2.60 12.88 29.52
C VAL A 18 -2.37 12.69 28.04
N GLU A 19 -1.28 13.23 27.53
CA GLU A 19 -0.82 12.89 26.19
C GLU A 19 -0.57 11.38 26.12
N LYS A 20 -1.29 10.69 25.25
CA LYS A 20 -1.03 9.27 24.97
C LYS A 20 0.34 9.14 24.34
N SER A 21 1.33 8.79 25.11
CA SER A 21 2.68 8.57 24.60
C SER A 21 2.78 7.21 23.89
N LYS A 22 3.46 7.16 22.77
CA LYS A 22 3.81 5.93 22.07
C LYS A 22 5.11 5.39 22.66
N GLN A 23 5.08 4.20 23.19
CA GLN A 23 6.25 3.53 23.75
C GLN A 23 6.65 2.33 22.90
N TYR A 24 7.95 2.20 22.64
CA TYR A 24 8.51 1.00 22.04
C TYR A 24 8.65 -0.08 23.12
N LYS A 25 8.07 -1.25 22.87
CA LYS A 25 8.21 -2.42 23.75
C LYS A 25 8.74 -3.60 22.97
N ASN A 26 9.64 -4.35 23.59
CA ASN A 26 10.07 -5.63 23.06
C ASN A 26 9.00 -6.69 23.32
N LEU A 27 8.65 -7.43 22.29
CA LEU A 27 7.78 -8.60 22.40
C LEU A 27 8.57 -9.77 23.03
N THR A 28 7.92 -10.55 23.89
CA THR A 28 8.56 -11.68 24.55
C THR A 28 8.93 -12.76 23.54
N LYS A 29 7.99 -13.11 22.65
CA LYS A 29 8.17 -14.06 21.54
C LYS A 29 7.28 -13.64 20.39
N ALA A 30 7.77 -13.76 19.17
CA ALA A 30 6.99 -13.55 17.95
C ALA A 30 7.22 -14.74 17.00
N ARG A 31 6.19 -15.07 16.22
CA ARG A 31 6.25 -16.05 15.15
C ARG A 31 5.48 -15.55 13.95
N ILE A 32 5.98 -15.84 12.77
CA ILE A 32 5.32 -15.51 11.51
C ILE A 32 5.33 -16.78 10.67
N TYR A 33 4.14 -17.22 10.27
CA TYR A 33 3.98 -18.25 9.25
C TYR A 33 3.42 -17.57 8.01
N GLY A 34 3.92 -17.94 6.86
CA GLY A 34 3.46 -17.34 5.63
C GLY A 34 3.97 -18.04 4.39
N MET A 35 3.47 -17.59 3.27
CA MET A 35 3.93 -17.99 1.95
C MET A 35 3.79 -16.82 0.99
N ASP A 36 4.71 -16.75 0.04
CA ASP A 36 4.72 -15.78 -1.04
C ASP A 36 4.66 -16.51 -2.38
N PHE A 37 3.82 -16.00 -3.25
CA PHE A 37 3.72 -16.46 -4.63
C PHE A 37 3.92 -15.27 -5.53
N THR A 38 4.81 -15.39 -6.52
CA THR A 38 5.04 -14.38 -7.55
C THR A 38 5.02 -15.02 -8.92
N PHE A 39 4.55 -14.29 -9.91
CA PHE A 39 4.60 -14.71 -11.30
C PHE A 39 4.98 -13.56 -12.22
N ASN A 40 5.66 -13.92 -13.32
CA ASN A 40 5.89 -13.06 -14.46
C ASN A 40 5.56 -13.86 -15.70
N TYR A 41 4.68 -13.33 -16.54
CA TYR A 41 4.20 -14.03 -17.72
C TYR A 41 4.11 -13.08 -18.91
N HIS A 42 4.63 -13.49 -20.03
CA HIS A 42 4.66 -12.74 -21.28
C HIS A 42 3.92 -13.52 -22.37
N PRO A 43 2.58 -13.45 -22.43
CA PRO A 43 1.81 -14.19 -23.42
C PRO A 43 2.07 -13.73 -24.86
N ALA A 44 2.53 -12.49 -25.01
CA ALA A 44 2.89 -11.91 -26.30
C ALA A 44 4.03 -10.89 -26.13
N LYS A 45 4.72 -10.55 -27.21
CA LYS A 45 5.77 -9.50 -27.21
C LYS A 45 5.25 -8.12 -26.77
N SER A 46 3.95 -7.90 -26.94
CA SER A 46 3.27 -6.65 -26.57
C SER A 46 2.62 -6.67 -25.20
N LEU A 47 2.56 -7.81 -24.51
CA LEU A 47 1.82 -7.97 -23.26
C LEU A 47 2.69 -8.61 -22.18
N SER A 48 2.79 -7.97 -21.05
CA SER A 48 3.48 -8.46 -19.85
C SER A 48 2.50 -8.45 -18.69
N LEU A 49 2.43 -9.55 -17.98
CA LEU A 49 1.64 -9.74 -16.76
C LEU A 49 2.60 -10.10 -15.64
N ALA A 50 2.51 -9.41 -14.53
CA ALA A 50 3.27 -9.72 -13.33
C ALA A 50 2.36 -9.58 -12.11
N GLY A 51 2.58 -10.40 -11.12
CA GLY A 51 1.79 -10.29 -9.90
C GLY A 51 2.40 -11.05 -8.75
N GLY A 52 1.85 -10.80 -7.58
CA GLY A 52 2.25 -11.45 -6.35
C GLY A 52 1.08 -11.58 -5.39
N TYR A 53 1.13 -12.62 -4.61
CA TYR A 53 0.26 -12.85 -3.48
C TYR A 53 1.08 -13.29 -2.30
N SER A 54 0.85 -12.64 -1.16
CA SER A 54 1.51 -12.92 0.11
C SER A 54 0.46 -13.25 1.16
N TYR A 55 0.66 -14.37 1.83
CA TYR A 55 -0.07 -14.72 3.04
C TYR A 55 0.90 -14.69 4.22
N ALA A 56 0.49 -14.05 5.32
CA ALA A 56 1.25 -14.05 6.56
C ALA A 56 0.30 -14.12 7.77
N ASP A 57 0.66 -14.93 8.75
CA ASP A 57 -0.01 -15.03 10.06
C ASP A 57 0.98 -14.61 11.16
N PRO A 58 1.24 -13.30 11.32
CA PRO A 58 2.14 -12.78 12.35
C PRO A 58 1.44 -12.74 13.70
N LYS A 59 2.03 -13.42 14.68
CA LYS A 59 1.53 -13.47 16.05
C LYS A 59 2.66 -13.25 17.05
N ALA A 60 2.34 -12.63 18.18
CA ALA A 60 3.29 -12.40 19.26
C ALA A 60 2.66 -12.63 20.63
N GLN A 61 3.52 -12.86 21.61
CA GLN A 61 3.17 -12.83 23.02
C GLN A 61 3.46 -11.44 23.57
N TYR A 62 2.45 -10.82 24.17
CA TYR A 62 2.55 -9.47 24.71
C TYR A 62 2.78 -9.54 26.22
N PRO A 63 3.82 -8.90 26.76
CA PRO A 63 4.01 -8.81 28.20
C PRO A 63 2.85 -8.01 28.82
N ASN A 64 2.43 -8.39 30.02
CA ASN A 64 1.44 -7.68 30.83
C ASN A 64 -0.02 -7.63 30.31
N LYS A 65 -0.44 -8.56 29.47
CA LYS A 65 -1.85 -8.69 29.07
C LYS A 65 -2.64 -9.71 29.92
N GLY A 66 -2.45 -9.71 31.23
CA GLY A 66 -3.19 -10.54 32.18
C GLY A 66 -3.05 -12.05 31.90
N ILE A 67 -4.16 -12.80 32.02
CA ILE A 67 -4.20 -14.26 31.86
C ILE A 67 -3.80 -14.69 30.42
N ASN A 68 -3.79 -13.78 29.48
CA ASN A 68 -3.52 -14.07 28.07
C ASN A 68 -2.05 -13.88 27.65
N TYR A 69 -1.13 -13.55 28.57
CA TYR A 69 0.28 -13.30 28.23
C TYR A 69 1.01 -14.50 27.58
N MET A 70 0.52 -15.71 27.80
CA MET A 70 1.05 -16.93 27.16
C MET A 70 0.47 -17.19 25.77
N LYS A 71 -0.62 -16.52 25.39
CA LYS A 71 -1.26 -16.72 24.08
C LYS A 71 -0.59 -15.89 23.01
N TYR A 72 -0.44 -16.49 21.85
CA TYR A 72 -0.06 -15.77 20.65
C TYR A 72 -1.26 -14.97 20.10
N LEU A 73 -1.16 -13.67 20.12
CA LEU A 73 -2.15 -12.74 19.57
C LEU A 73 -1.64 -12.16 18.25
N PRO A 74 -2.53 -11.73 17.34
CA PRO A 74 -2.10 -11.06 16.12
C PRO A 74 -1.22 -9.84 16.44
N ILE A 75 -0.23 -9.57 15.60
CA ILE A 75 0.56 -8.34 15.70
C ILE A 75 -0.29 -7.18 15.17
N ASP A 76 -0.32 -6.06 15.92
CA ASP A 76 -1.09 -4.88 15.54
C ASP A 76 -0.69 -4.31 14.18
N ALA A 77 -1.65 -3.74 13.48
CA ALA A 77 -1.51 -3.13 12.17
C ALA A 77 -1.11 -4.11 11.04
N THR A 78 -1.26 -5.43 11.27
CA THR A 78 -0.91 -6.43 10.25
C THR A 78 -2.13 -6.91 9.48
N SER A 79 -1.94 -7.15 8.19
CA SER A 79 -2.88 -7.83 7.31
C SER A 79 -2.38 -9.21 6.95
N SER A 80 -3.29 -10.18 6.86
CA SER A 80 -2.90 -11.56 6.54
C SER A 80 -2.72 -11.80 5.04
N HIS A 81 -3.41 -11.05 4.20
CA HIS A 81 -3.39 -11.26 2.75
C HIS A 81 -3.06 -9.97 2.02
N ASN A 82 -2.07 -10.03 1.16
CA ASN A 82 -1.68 -8.94 0.27
C ASN A 82 -1.55 -9.48 -1.14
N ALA A 83 -1.99 -8.72 -2.13
CA ALA A 83 -1.82 -9.08 -3.53
C ALA A 83 -1.50 -7.86 -4.37
N ASN A 84 -0.81 -8.08 -5.47
CA ASN A 84 -0.58 -7.06 -6.49
C ASN A 84 -0.71 -7.67 -7.88
N LEU A 85 -1.10 -6.84 -8.83
CA LEU A 85 -1.18 -7.20 -10.24
C LEU A 85 -0.65 -6.05 -11.09
N ASN A 86 0.14 -6.41 -12.08
CA ASN A 86 0.76 -5.52 -13.03
C ASN A 86 0.45 -6.02 -14.44
N VAL A 87 -0.20 -5.23 -15.25
CA VAL A 87 -0.47 -5.52 -16.65
C VAL A 87 0.12 -4.39 -17.48
N LEU A 88 1.05 -4.74 -18.36
CA LEU A 88 1.66 -3.80 -19.27
C LEU A 88 1.42 -4.26 -20.69
N TRP A 89 0.73 -3.44 -21.46
CA TRP A 89 0.57 -3.64 -22.89
C TRP A 89 1.25 -2.53 -23.65
N GLN A 90 1.97 -2.87 -24.70
CA GLN A 90 2.69 -1.92 -25.53
C GLN A 90 2.57 -2.31 -27.00
N HIS A 91 2.22 -1.35 -27.83
CA HIS A 91 2.22 -1.52 -29.27
C HIS A 91 2.94 -0.37 -29.96
N SER A 92 3.70 -0.70 -30.98
CA SER A 92 4.48 0.27 -31.79
C SER A 92 4.05 0.23 -33.23
N TRP A 93 3.61 1.36 -33.71
CA TRP A 93 3.42 1.64 -35.13
C TRP A 93 4.67 2.33 -35.67
N LYS A 94 4.68 2.59 -36.97
CA LYS A 94 5.84 3.17 -37.67
C LYS A 94 6.40 4.46 -37.04
N LEU A 95 5.51 5.33 -36.57
CA LEU A 95 5.84 6.66 -36.03
C LEU A 95 5.42 6.87 -34.58
N TYR A 96 4.66 5.95 -34.02
CA TYR A 96 3.98 6.13 -32.75
C TYR A 96 4.03 4.86 -31.92
N ARG A 97 4.19 5.03 -30.60
CA ARG A 97 4.13 3.93 -29.64
C ARG A 97 3.09 4.28 -28.57
N LEU A 98 2.21 3.33 -28.30
CA LEU A 98 1.25 3.38 -27.20
C LEU A 98 1.62 2.32 -26.17
N GLY A 99 1.73 2.74 -24.92
CA GLY A 99 1.79 1.87 -23.76
C GLY A 99 0.56 2.07 -22.90
N VAL A 100 0.03 0.99 -22.35
CA VAL A 100 -1.05 0.99 -21.37
C VAL A 100 -0.61 0.15 -20.17
N GLY A 101 -0.66 0.74 -18.99
CA GLY A 101 -0.35 0.07 -17.73
C GLY A 101 -1.57 0.02 -16.81
N ILE A 102 -1.79 -1.14 -16.21
CA ILE A 102 -2.80 -1.32 -15.15
C ILE A 102 -2.09 -1.91 -13.95
N TYR A 103 -2.25 -1.28 -12.81
CA TYR A 103 -1.63 -1.67 -11.55
C TYR A 103 -2.70 -1.83 -10.49
N GLY A 104 -2.79 -3.00 -9.89
CA GLY A 104 -3.70 -3.31 -8.81
C GLY A 104 -2.93 -3.66 -7.54
N ARG A 105 -3.44 -3.21 -6.41
CA ARG A 105 -2.97 -3.61 -5.08
C ARG A 105 -4.17 -3.93 -4.21
N TYR A 106 -4.09 -5.05 -3.52
CA TYR A 106 -5.05 -5.48 -2.51
C TYR A 106 -4.36 -5.71 -1.17
N GLN A 107 -5.01 -5.33 -0.11
CA GLN A 107 -4.62 -5.63 1.27
C GLN A 107 -5.87 -6.02 2.06
N SER A 108 -5.82 -7.14 2.79
CA SER A 108 -6.91 -7.55 3.65
C SER A 108 -6.99 -6.67 4.91
N THR A 109 -8.06 -6.85 5.68
CA THR A 109 -8.29 -6.20 6.97
C THR A 109 -7.03 -6.22 7.84
N ARG A 110 -6.67 -5.06 8.38
CA ARG A 110 -5.60 -4.89 9.36
C ARG A 110 -6.17 -5.09 10.76
N ARG A 111 -5.53 -5.95 11.51
CA ARG A 111 -5.99 -6.32 12.86
C ARG A 111 -5.34 -5.45 13.90
N TYR A 112 -6.12 -5.09 14.92
CA TYR A 112 -5.68 -4.36 16.10
C TYR A 112 -6.23 -5.03 17.35
N ILE A 113 -5.40 -5.24 18.38
CA ILE A 113 -5.79 -5.97 19.60
C ILE A 113 -6.72 -5.14 20.46
N ASN A 114 -6.48 -3.84 20.56
CA ASN A 114 -7.17 -2.92 21.45
C ASN A 114 -8.09 -1.95 20.72
N ASP A 115 -8.22 -2.06 19.42
CA ASP A 115 -8.99 -1.16 18.57
C ASP A 115 -9.86 -1.95 17.58
N ASN A 116 -10.76 -1.23 16.91
CA ASN A 116 -11.48 -1.79 15.78
C ASN A 116 -10.50 -2.11 14.65
N ASN A 117 -10.73 -3.19 13.95
CA ASN A 117 -9.96 -3.52 12.77
C ASN A 117 -10.15 -2.44 11.70
N ALA A 118 -9.10 -2.17 10.94
CA ALA A 118 -9.20 -1.33 9.74
C ALA A 118 -9.55 -2.22 8.54
N ASP A 119 -10.54 -1.78 7.75
CA ASP A 119 -11.03 -2.53 6.59
C ASP A 119 -9.92 -2.84 5.57
N GLY A 120 -10.09 -3.95 4.89
CA GLY A 120 -9.28 -4.27 3.73
C GLY A 120 -9.59 -3.33 2.58
N PHE A 121 -8.64 -3.18 1.66
CA PHE A 121 -8.81 -2.28 0.53
C PHE A 121 -8.15 -2.79 -0.74
N GLN A 122 -8.55 -2.19 -1.84
CA GLN A 122 -7.87 -2.32 -3.12
C GLN A 122 -7.73 -0.95 -3.77
N THR A 123 -6.59 -0.73 -4.39
CA THR A 123 -6.34 0.47 -5.18
C THR A 123 -5.87 0.08 -6.57
N TRP A 124 -6.36 0.80 -7.56
CA TRP A 124 -6.05 0.56 -8.96
C TRP A 124 -5.58 1.83 -9.62
N ARG A 125 -4.55 1.69 -10.44
CA ARG A 125 -4.01 2.74 -11.29
C ARG A 125 -4.11 2.29 -12.74
N ILE A 126 -4.50 3.20 -13.61
CA ILE A 126 -4.43 3.03 -15.06
C ILE A 126 -3.62 4.19 -15.62
N ASN A 127 -2.64 3.87 -16.44
CA ASN A 127 -1.84 4.89 -17.12
C ASN A 127 -1.64 4.56 -18.59
N THR A 128 -1.48 5.60 -19.40
CA THR A 128 -1.13 5.52 -20.80
C THR A 128 0.13 6.32 -21.08
N ALA A 129 0.95 5.81 -21.99
CA ALA A 129 2.16 6.47 -22.47
C ALA A 129 2.12 6.55 -23.99
N HIS A 130 2.19 7.76 -24.52
CA HIS A 130 2.11 8.07 -25.95
C HIS A 130 3.45 8.64 -26.40
N SER A 131 4.15 7.96 -27.30
CA SER A 131 5.47 8.40 -27.77
C SER A 131 5.50 8.56 -29.29
N LEU A 132 5.89 9.75 -29.74
CA LEU A 132 6.20 10.02 -31.15
C LEU A 132 7.66 9.65 -31.42
N LEU A 133 7.90 8.64 -32.24
CA LEU A 133 9.19 7.97 -32.37
C LEU A 133 10.14 8.58 -33.42
N LYS A 134 9.62 9.26 -34.45
CA LYS A 134 10.40 9.70 -35.60
C LYS A 134 10.30 11.18 -35.89
N MET A 135 10.70 12.00 -34.95
CA MET A 135 11.05 13.39 -35.21
C MET A 135 12.54 13.53 -35.43
N LYS A 136 12.97 14.25 -36.48
CA LYS A 136 14.41 14.38 -36.80
C LYS A 136 15.22 15.00 -35.68
N ARG A 137 14.69 16.02 -35.02
CA ARG A 137 15.41 16.85 -34.02
C ARG A 137 14.87 16.74 -32.60
N TRP A 138 13.71 16.14 -32.39
CA TRP A 138 13.10 16.03 -31.07
C TRP A 138 12.23 14.78 -30.98
N SER A 139 11.89 14.39 -29.79
CA SER A 139 10.90 13.35 -29.49
C SER A 139 9.94 13.85 -28.42
N LEU A 140 8.68 13.45 -28.51
CA LEU A 140 7.63 13.78 -27.56
C LEU A 140 7.11 12.50 -26.92
N THR A 141 7.04 12.50 -25.62
CA THR A 141 6.32 11.48 -24.85
C THR A 141 5.31 12.17 -23.95
N MET A 142 4.05 11.75 -24.06
CA MET A 142 2.96 12.21 -23.21
C MET A 142 2.49 11.04 -22.35
N ASN A 143 2.26 11.30 -21.06
CA ASN A 143 1.68 10.31 -20.17
C ASN A 143 0.40 10.89 -19.56
N ALA A 144 -0.61 10.04 -19.43
CA ALA A 144 -1.84 10.37 -18.73
C ALA A 144 -2.25 9.17 -17.88
N GLY A 145 -2.87 9.44 -16.74
CA GLY A 145 -3.29 8.34 -15.88
C GLY A 145 -4.27 8.77 -14.80
N ILE A 146 -4.81 7.75 -14.18
CA ILE A 146 -5.74 7.84 -13.06
C ILE A 146 -5.19 6.95 -11.95
N ASP A 147 -4.93 7.53 -10.81
CA ASP A 147 -4.62 6.80 -9.58
C ASP A 147 -5.89 6.62 -8.76
N ASN A 148 -5.97 5.51 -8.05
CA ASN A 148 -7.10 5.18 -7.20
C ASN A 148 -8.44 5.26 -7.96
N VAL A 149 -8.56 4.48 -9.03
CA VAL A 149 -9.71 4.48 -9.97
C VAL A 149 -11.05 4.36 -9.26
N PHE A 150 -11.12 3.58 -8.18
CA PHE A 150 -12.34 3.36 -7.40
C PHE A 150 -12.56 4.37 -6.27
N ASP A 151 -11.73 5.40 -6.18
CA ASP A 151 -11.85 6.48 -5.18
C ASP A 151 -11.87 5.98 -3.73
N TYR A 152 -11.09 4.94 -3.45
CA TYR A 152 -10.99 4.42 -2.10
C TYR A 152 -10.31 5.44 -1.17
N VAL A 153 -10.94 5.72 -0.04
CA VAL A 153 -10.39 6.56 1.03
C VAL A 153 -10.43 5.80 2.34
N ASP A 154 -9.26 5.54 2.91
CA ASP A 154 -9.15 4.86 4.20
C ASP A 154 -9.53 5.83 5.33
N ARG A 155 -10.72 5.66 5.88
CA ARG A 155 -11.26 6.51 6.96
C ARG A 155 -10.89 6.03 8.36
N THR A 156 -10.37 4.81 8.46
CA THR A 156 -10.00 4.18 9.73
C THR A 156 -8.62 3.54 9.66
N PRO A 157 -7.57 4.31 9.25
CA PRO A 157 -6.25 3.73 8.94
C PRO A 157 -5.59 3.01 10.12
N PHE A 158 -6.03 3.29 11.34
CA PHE A 158 -5.52 2.69 12.58
C PHE A 158 -6.61 2.02 13.41
N GLY A 159 -7.70 1.56 12.78
CA GLY A 159 -8.86 1.02 13.50
C GLY A 159 -9.70 2.08 14.22
N ARG A 160 -9.30 3.34 14.18
CA ARG A 160 -10.00 4.49 14.78
C ARG A 160 -10.34 5.50 13.70
N ASN A 161 -11.41 6.26 13.95
CA ASN A 161 -11.78 7.38 13.07
C ASN A 161 -10.74 8.50 13.20
N ARG A 162 -9.83 8.58 12.24
CA ARG A 162 -8.77 9.60 12.15
C ARG A 162 -8.70 10.14 10.73
N ALA A 163 -8.06 11.29 10.59
CA ALA A 163 -7.78 11.83 9.27
C ALA A 163 -7.00 10.81 8.41
N THR A 164 -7.49 10.55 7.23
CA THR A 164 -6.85 9.63 6.29
C THR A 164 -5.65 10.27 5.62
N SER A 165 -4.61 9.46 5.38
CA SER A 165 -3.49 9.84 4.52
C SER A 165 -3.64 9.34 3.08
N THR A 166 -4.72 8.61 2.79
CA THR A 166 -4.96 8.05 1.46
C THR A 166 -5.59 9.13 0.58
N PRO A 167 -4.92 9.59 -0.48
CA PRO A 167 -5.54 10.50 -1.42
C PRO A 167 -6.67 9.79 -2.17
N GLY A 168 -7.77 10.48 -2.44
CA GLY A 168 -8.82 10.01 -3.31
C GLY A 168 -8.34 9.85 -4.76
N ARG A 169 -9.27 9.67 -5.68
CA ARG A 169 -8.97 9.58 -7.11
C ARG A 169 -8.18 10.78 -7.59
N THR A 170 -7.08 10.52 -8.30
CA THR A 170 -6.19 11.56 -8.82
C THR A 170 -5.96 11.35 -10.29
N PHE A 171 -6.03 12.43 -11.07
CA PHE A 171 -5.73 12.45 -12.50
C PHE A 171 -4.40 13.16 -12.71
N TYR A 172 -3.59 12.67 -13.64
CA TYR A 172 -2.36 13.34 -14.01
C TYR A 172 -2.11 13.28 -15.52
N VAL A 173 -1.45 14.31 -16.01
CA VAL A 173 -0.95 14.40 -17.39
C VAL A 173 0.46 14.97 -17.33
N SER A 174 1.36 14.42 -18.13
CA SER A 174 2.71 14.95 -18.30
C SER A 174 3.16 14.89 -19.75
N ALA A 175 4.04 15.83 -20.14
CA ALA A 175 4.66 15.84 -21.46
C ALA A 175 6.16 16.01 -21.29
N LEU A 176 6.93 15.19 -22.00
CA LEU A 176 8.39 15.25 -22.04
C LEU A 176 8.85 15.43 -23.49
N ILE A 177 9.53 16.53 -23.74
CA ILE A 177 10.16 16.83 -25.02
C ILE A 177 11.67 16.65 -24.86
N LYS A 178 12.28 15.79 -25.70
CA LYS A 178 13.73 15.61 -25.73
C LYS A 178 14.26 16.11 -27.07
N PHE A 179 15.21 17.02 -27.04
CA PHE A 179 15.94 17.49 -28.21
C PHE A 179 17.15 16.58 -28.45
N LYS A 180 17.39 16.23 -29.71
CA LYS A 180 18.58 15.46 -30.12
C LYS A 180 19.64 16.47 -30.56
N ASN A 181 20.80 16.42 -29.91
CA ASN A 181 22.00 17.08 -30.46
C ASN A 181 22.45 16.27 -31.68
N ASN A 182 22.78 16.99 -32.75
CA ASN A 182 23.38 16.39 -33.94
C ASN A 182 24.79 15.92 -33.65
#